data_cf977a6e35d059cba8336bf6a7b906c7
#
_entry.id   cf977a6e35d059cba8336bf6a7b906c7
#
_cell.length_a   1.000
_cell.length_b   1.000
_cell.length_c   1.000
_cell.angle_alpha   90.00
_cell.angle_beta   90.00
_cell.angle_gamma   90.00
#
_symmetry.space_group_name_H-M   'P 1'
#
loop_
_entity.id
_entity.type
_entity.pdbx_description
1 polymer ?
#
loop_
_entity_poly.entity_id
_entity_poly.type
_entity_poly.pdbx_seq_one_letter_code
_entity_poly.pdbx_strand_id
1 'polypeptide(L)'
;MQKKSLLATVIASVFSIVAFAADGVYTATAQGQSGPVPVSVTVKDNKVTRIEVGPIKETVGIGAVAGPKVAQRILDAQSLAVDGVSGATVTSNAVKKATREAITQAGLNLKDWDKKPTQKAALKEKTITTDVLILGGGGAGMISAINASDQGVKVTLLEKMEFLGGASSICAGGMLIEGSKLQKDLGVKDDTPEKFVEDMLRNGQNLNNKQILNVYAKNVGPTVDWLVGKGIQLRTEGGVQKRAEFKTPRLLLLKGGCPGYAQSLRDLVAKTDTQVLLGTQAKELIVENGAVTGVKAQGNGTLYTVKAKSVILATGGYGANRDMLTGNLKTTLYYGPVSSTGDGHKMAMKAGAGMQLMPYAKIYYNGLEVAPGVAKSTLTGNANALSLGAIMVNKSGKRVVDEKGTGRSIVTVQSKSEGNQLYLVMDEPTFKIFRDGIKNNGVSPAEVDAWLAKNGKGTPLFAHGKTLAEAAKNAGLNADNLVATVKRYNGFVKSGKDEDFGRKPENMKAAISDQGPYYIVEQKPRFATTMGSVQLSESLQVLDKNGKPIGNLYAAGEIANCVHGDDSAPAANVAWVATSAKLASDSAVKNAKKTK
;
A
#
# COMPACT_ATOMS: atom_id res chain seq x y z
N MET A 1 -79.61 3.69 55.27
CA MET A 1 -79.51 3.77 53.80
C MET A 1 -78.00 3.76 53.44
N GLN A 2 -77.47 2.58 53.12
CA GLN A 2 -76.06 2.37 52.76
C GLN A 2 -75.95 2.35 51.23
N LYS A 3 -75.14 3.24 50.66
CA LYS A 3 -74.75 3.22 49.24
C LYS A 3 -73.54 2.31 49.07
N LYS A 4 -73.68 1.20 48.38
CA LYS A 4 -72.59 0.35 47.93
C LYS A 4 -71.99 0.94 46.66
N SER A 5 -70.72 1.28 46.73
CA SER A 5 -69.87 1.68 45.56
C SER A 5 -69.35 0.42 44.92
N LEU A 6 -69.65 0.21 43.64
CA LEU A 6 -69.07 -0.86 42.80
C LEU A 6 -67.81 -0.34 42.16
N LEU A 7 -66.63 -0.89 42.52
CA LEU A 7 -65.35 -0.59 41.92
C LEU A 7 -65.14 -1.56 40.74
N ALA A 8 -65.24 -1.07 39.51
CA ALA A 8 -64.96 -1.85 38.31
C ALA A 8 -63.49 -1.80 38.05
N THR A 9 -62.77 -2.90 38.23
CA THR A 9 -61.37 -3.07 37.88
C THR A 9 -61.26 -3.34 36.37
N VAL A 10 -60.79 -2.37 35.60
CA VAL A 10 -60.43 -2.57 34.17
C VAL A 10 -59.08 -3.21 34.13
N ILE A 11 -58.98 -4.48 33.78
CA ILE A 11 -57.72 -5.17 33.44
C ILE A 11 -57.38 -4.78 32.02
N ALA A 12 -56.44 -3.85 31.87
CA ALA A 12 -55.81 -3.55 30.59
C ALA A 12 -54.78 -4.67 30.26
N SER A 13 -55.18 -5.63 29.45
CA SER A 13 -54.27 -6.60 28.87
C SER A 13 -53.39 -5.90 27.84
N VAL A 14 -52.12 -5.63 28.20
CA VAL A 14 -51.10 -5.17 27.27
C VAL A 14 -50.75 -6.35 26.37
N PHE A 15 -51.37 -6.42 25.20
CA PHE A 15 -50.88 -7.27 24.11
C PHE A 15 -49.58 -6.65 23.59
N SER A 16 -48.44 -7.23 23.94
CA SER A 16 -47.19 -6.98 23.26
C SER A 16 -47.34 -7.49 21.83
N ILE A 17 -47.58 -6.58 20.88
CA ILE A 17 -47.53 -6.89 19.47
C ILE A 17 -46.04 -7.19 19.20
N VAL A 18 -45.69 -8.45 19.08
CA VAL A 18 -44.41 -8.87 18.52
C VAL A 18 -44.48 -8.49 17.03
N ALA A 19 -43.87 -7.39 16.66
CA ALA A 19 -43.70 -7.02 15.24
C ALA A 19 -42.83 -8.10 14.60
N PHE A 20 -43.42 -8.94 13.77
CA PHE A 20 -42.68 -9.86 12.93
C PHE A 20 -42.05 -9.04 11.77
N ALA A 21 -40.78 -9.30 11.46
CA ALA A 21 -40.18 -8.76 10.24
C ALA A 21 -40.95 -9.28 9.02
N ALA A 22 -41.25 -8.40 8.10
CA ALA A 22 -41.94 -8.82 6.88
C ALA A 22 -40.99 -9.63 5.99
N ASP A 23 -41.49 -10.70 5.40
CA ASP A 23 -40.74 -11.44 4.38
C ASP A 23 -40.51 -10.55 3.16
N GLY A 24 -39.29 -10.56 2.63
CA GLY A 24 -38.96 -9.73 1.49
C GLY A 24 -37.45 -9.54 1.28
N VAL A 25 -37.11 -8.73 0.30
CA VAL A 25 -35.74 -8.30 -0.01
C VAL A 25 -35.62 -6.81 0.31
N TYR A 26 -34.70 -6.47 1.18
CA TYR A 26 -34.43 -5.12 1.63
C TYR A 26 -33.05 -4.67 1.15
N THR A 27 -32.97 -3.51 0.52
CA THR A 27 -31.72 -3.02 -0.06
C THR A 27 -31.34 -1.68 0.54
N ALA A 28 -30.07 -1.56 0.94
CA ALA A 28 -29.49 -0.32 1.38
C ALA A 28 -28.08 -0.13 0.80
N THR A 29 -27.56 1.09 0.89
CA THR A 29 -26.25 1.44 0.32
C THR A 29 -25.47 2.28 1.31
N ALA A 30 -24.18 1.96 1.48
CA ALA A 30 -23.25 2.78 2.26
C ALA A 30 -22.02 3.13 1.43
N GLN A 31 -21.35 4.24 1.81
CA GLN A 31 -20.13 4.68 1.12
C GLN A 31 -18.95 3.79 1.48
N GLY A 32 -18.34 3.17 0.47
CA GLY A 32 -17.08 2.43 0.55
C GLY A 32 -15.87 3.31 0.25
N GLN A 33 -14.73 2.66 -0.02
CA GLN A 33 -13.45 3.35 -0.32
C GLN A 33 -13.50 4.07 -1.68
N SER A 34 -14.02 3.42 -2.70
CA SER A 34 -13.99 3.92 -4.09
C SER A 34 -15.38 4.26 -4.64
N GLY A 35 -16.44 4.00 -3.89
CA GLY A 35 -17.80 4.27 -4.30
C GLY A 35 -18.85 3.65 -3.39
N PRO A 36 -20.14 3.72 -3.78
CA PRO A 36 -21.24 3.13 -3.02
C PRO A 36 -21.14 1.60 -3.01
N VAL A 37 -21.50 1.00 -1.88
CA VAL A 37 -21.56 -0.44 -1.63
C VAL A 37 -23.03 -0.79 -1.38
N PRO A 38 -23.78 -1.25 -2.39
CA PRO A 38 -25.16 -1.70 -2.22
C PRO A 38 -25.17 -3.10 -1.61
N VAL A 39 -26.09 -3.33 -0.67
CA VAL A 39 -26.32 -4.63 -0.02
C VAL A 39 -27.79 -4.95 -0.05
N SER A 40 -28.12 -6.18 -0.45
CA SER A 40 -29.48 -6.74 -0.40
C SER A 40 -29.56 -7.82 0.69
N VAL A 41 -30.54 -7.71 1.55
CA VAL A 41 -30.84 -8.67 2.63
C VAL A 41 -32.19 -9.33 2.37
N THR A 42 -32.21 -10.65 2.27
CA THR A 42 -33.44 -11.43 2.15
C THR A 42 -33.89 -11.92 3.53
N VAL A 43 -35.11 -11.56 3.93
CA VAL A 43 -35.74 -12.02 5.18
C VAL A 43 -36.85 -12.99 4.82
N LYS A 44 -36.90 -14.12 5.52
CA LYS A 44 -37.95 -15.12 5.45
C LYS A 44 -38.18 -15.71 6.83
N ASP A 45 -39.44 -15.84 7.23
CA ASP A 45 -39.83 -16.39 8.53
C ASP A 45 -39.09 -15.72 9.72
N ASN A 46 -39.01 -14.38 9.69
CA ASN A 46 -38.31 -13.56 10.69
C ASN A 46 -36.79 -13.84 10.80
N LYS A 47 -36.16 -14.42 9.78
CA LYS A 47 -34.70 -14.72 9.71
C LYS A 47 -34.10 -14.16 8.46
N VAL A 48 -32.85 -13.70 8.55
CA VAL A 48 -32.05 -13.37 7.39
C VAL A 48 -31.51 -14.65 6.76
N THR A 49 -31.92 -14.91 5.52
CA THR A 49 -31.56 -16.13 4.79
C THR A 49 -30.49 -15.88 3.72
N ARG A 50 -30.30 -14.62 3.30
CA ARG A 50 -29.31 -14.24 2.28
C ARG A 50 -28.86 -12.79 2.47
N ILE A 51 -27.56 -12.54 2.27
CA ILE A 51 -26.97 -11.20 2.20
C ILE A 51 -26.10 -11.15 0.96
N GLU A 52 -26.39 -10.24 0.05
CA GLU A 52 -25.64 -10.05 -1.19
C GLU A 52 -25.09 -8.64 -1.29
N VAL A 53 -23.84 -8.54 -1.72
CA VAL A 53 -23.21 -7.27 -2.10
C VAL A 53 -23.36 -7.13 -3.61
N GLY A 54 -24.01 -6.07 -4.05
CA GLY A 54 -24.19 -5.76 -5.47
C GLY A 54 -22.88 -5.34 -6.14
N PRO A 55 -22.93 -4.93 -7.41
CA PRO A 55 -21.73 -4.45 -8.12
C PRO A 55 -21.10 -3.26 -7.40
N ILE A 56 -19.80 -3.35 -7.10
CA ILE A 56 -19.04 -2.32 -6.38
C ILE A 56 -17.81 -1.88 -7.18
N LYS A 57 -17.48 -0.59 -7.09
CA LYS A 57 -16.27 0.01 -7.71
C LYS A 57 -15.11 0.07 -6.70
N GLU A 58 -14.95 -0.98 -5.90
CA GLU A 58 -13.89 -1.09 -4.92
C GLU A 58 -12.57 -1.57 -5.55
N THR A 59 -11.44 -1.39 -4.81
CA THR A 59 -10.12 -1.84 -5.28
C THR A 59 -10.16 -3.32 -5.63
N VAL A 60 -9.83 -3.63 -6.87
CA VAL A 60 -9.79 -5.01 -7.40
C VAL A 60 -8.85 -5.86 -6.56
N GLY A 61 -9.33 -7.03 -6.13
CA GLY A 61 -8.56 -7.98 -5.31
C GLY A 61 -8.40 -7.57 -3.84
N ILE A 62 -8.97 -6.45 -3.39
CA ILE A 62 -9.00 -5.99 -1.98
C ILE A 62 -10.46 -5.77 -1.57
N GLY A 63 -11.01 -4.59 -1.79
CA GLY A 63 -12.37 -4.25 -1.40
C GLY A 63 -13.42 -5.08 -2.14
N ALA A 64 -13.20 -5.35 -3.43
CA ALA A 64 -14.09 -6.21 -4.22
C ALA A 64 -14.20 -7.64 -3.68
N VAL A 65 -13.12 -8.16 -3.05
CA VAL A 65 -13.12 -9.49 -2.41
C VAL A 65 -13.67 -9.43 -0.98
N ALA A 66 -13.44 -8.31 -0.28
CA ALA A 66 -13.83 -8.14 1.12
C ALA A 66 -15.36 -8.06 1.30
N GLY A 67 -16.06 -7.38 0.39
CA GLY A 67 -17.49 -7.16 0.48
C GLY A 67 -18.28 -8.47 0.65
N PRO A 68 -18.21 -9.41 -0.30
CA PRO A 68 -18.91 -10.72 -0.19
C PRO A 68 -18.51 -11.52 1.04
N LYS A 69 -17.24 -11.48 1.46
CA LYS A 69 -16.77 -12.21 2.66
C LYS A 69 -17.38 -11.67 3.95
N VAL A 70 -17.48 -10.33 4.08
CA VAL A 70 -18.13 -9.72 5.25
C VAL A 70 -19.62 -10.04 5.27
N ALA A 71 -20.30 -9.97 4.12
CA ALA A 71 -21.70 -10.35 4.00
C ALA A 71 -21.94 -11.80 4.43
N GLN A 72 -21.10 -12.74 4.01
CA GLN A 72 -21.16 -14.14 4.41
C GLN A 72 -20.94 -14.32 5.92
N ARG A 73 -19.97 -13.63 6.52
CA ARG A 73 -19.73 -13.67 7.97
C ARG A 73 -20.94 -13.19 8.77
N ILE A 74 -21.57 -12.10 8.32
CA ILE A 74 -22.78 -11.56 8.95
C ILE A 74 -23.90 -12.58 8.86
N LEU A 75 -24.08 -13.21 7.70
CA LEU A 75 -25.09 -14.24 7.49
C LEU A 75 -24.86 -15.46 8.39
N ASP A 76 -23.63 -16.00 8.40
CA ASP A 76 -23.29 -17.19 9.18
C ASP A 76 -23.42 -16.96 10.69
N ALA A 77 -23.04 -15.78 11.15
CA ALA A 77 -23.10 -15.40 12.56
C ALA A 77 -24.47 -14.87 12.99
N GLN A 78 -25.36 -14.54 12.06
CA GLN A 78 -26.59 -13.77 12.31
C GLN A 78 -26.30 -12.56 13.22
N SER A 79 -25.21 -11.85 12.90
CA SER A 79 -24.69 -10.75 13.72
C SER A 79 -23.90 -9.75 12.89
N LEU A 80 -24.03 -8.46 13.21
CA LEU A 80 -23.20 -7.37 12.68
C LEU A 80 -21.88 -7.21 13.44
N ALA A 81 -21.75 -7.85 14.61
CA ALA A 81 -20.54 -7.81 15.44
C ALA A 81 -19.47 -8.81 14.99
N VAL A 82 -19.38 -9.08 13.69
CA VAL A 82 -18.34 -9.91 13.06
C VAL A 82 -17.10 -9.08 12.75
N ASP A 83 -15.95 -9.74 12.61
CA ASP A 83 -14.72 -9.08 12.17
C ASP A 83 -14.81 -8.68 10.69
N GLY A 84 -14.30 -7.49 10.37
CA GLY A 84 -14.08 -7.07 8.99
C GLY A 84 -12.93 -7.82 8.36
N VAL A 85 -12.76 -7.65 7.04
CA VAL A 85 -11.59 -8.14 6.31
C VAL A 85 -10.43 -7.18 6.55
N SER A 86 -9.34 -7.67 7.12
CA SER A 86 -8.13 -6.87 7.38
C SER A 86 -7.61 -6.25 6.07
N GLY A 87 -7.23 -4.98 6.12
CA GLY A 87 -6.78 -4.23 4.92
C GLY A 87 -7.90 -3.73 4.01
N ALA A 88 -9.17 -4.08 4.29
CA ALA A 88 -10.35 -3.59 3.58
C ALA A 88 -11.40 -3.02 4.55
N THR A 89 -10.94 -2.30 5.58
CA THR A 89 -11.78 -1.81 6.69
C THR A 89 -12.91 -0.91 6.22
N VAL A 90 -12.66 0.00 5.28
CA VAL A 90 -13.67 0.94 4.77
C VAL A 90 -14.81 0.18 4.08
N THR A 91 -14.47 -0.75 3.17
CA THR A 91 -15.46 -1.60 2.48
C THR A 91 -16.19 -2.51 3.48
N SER A 92 -15.47 -3.11 4.44
CA SER A 92 -16.08 -3.95 5.49
C SER A 92 -17.11 -3.18 6.31
N ASN A 93 -16.79 -1.96 6.72
CA ASN A 93 -17.70 -1.10 7.48
C ASN A 93 -18.88 -0.64 6.63
N ALA A 94 -18.67 -0.38 5.33
CA ALA A 94 -19.76 -0.05 4.41
C ALA A 94 -20.77 -1.20 4.29
N VAL A 95 -20.28 -2.45 4.12
CA VAL A 95 -21.17 -3.63 4.10
C VAL A 95 -21.94 -3.76 5.41
N LYS A 96 -21.29 -3.66 6.57
CA LYS A 96 -21.96 -3.71 7.87
C LYS A 96 -23.03 -2.63 8.03
N LYS A 97 -22.71 -1.39 7.62
CA LYS A 97 -23.63 -0.26 7.68
C LYS A 97 -24.84 -0.45 6.77
N ALA A 98 -24.62 -0.84 5.52
CA ALA A 98 -25.70 -1.10 4.57
C ALA A 98 -26.57 -2.28 5.04
N THR A 99 -25.96 -3.37 5.53
CA THR A 99 -26.70 -4.51 6.10
C THR A 99 -27.55 -4.08 7.30
N ARG A 100 -27.00 -3.26 8.23
CA ARG A 100 -27.73 -2.71 9.37
C ARG A 100 -28.98 -1.96 8.93
N GLU A 101 -28.83 -1.11 7.92
CA GLU A 101 -29.94 -0.31 7.40
C GLU A 101 -31.02 -1.19 6.75
N ALA A 102 -30.62 -2.19 5.95
CA ALA A 102 -31.54 -3.16 5.35
C ALA A 102 -32.29 -4.00 6.41
N ILE A 103 -31.60 -4.44 7.46
CA ILE A 103 -32.18 -5.15 8.61
C ILE A 103 -33.21 -4.24 9.35
N THR A 104 -32.88 -2.95 9.48
CA THR A 104 -33.82 -1.97 10.09
C THR A 104 -35.09 -1.80 9.26
N GLN A 105 -34.94 -1.70 7.93
CA GLN A 105 -36.07 -1.60 6.99
C GLN A 105 -37.00 -2.85 7.08
N ALA A 106 -36.38 -4.02 7.29
CA ALA A 106 -37.13 -5.28 7.48
C ALA A 106 -37.86 -5.36 8.82
N GLY A 107 -37.63 -4.43 9.76
CA GLY A 107 -38.25 -4.46 11.08
C GLY A 107 -37.65 -5.48 12.07
N LEU A 108 -36.44 -6.02 11.76
CA LEU A 108 -35.73 -6.90 12.69
C LEU A 108 -35.14 -6.14 13.87
N ASN A 109 -35.06 -6.78 15.03
CA ASN A 109 -34.51 -6.17 16.25
C ASN A 109 -33.00 -6.09 16.21
N LEU A 110 -32.45 -4.88 16.02
CA LEU A 110 -31.00 -4.63 15.95
C LEU A 110 -30.23 -5.09 17.20
N LYS A 111 -30.85 -5.10 18.40
CA LYS A 111 -30.16 -5.58 19.61
C LYS A 111 -29.73 -7.04 19.50
N ASP A 112 -30.45 -7.86 18.73
CA ASP A 112 -30.06 -9.25 18.49
C ASP A 112 -28.89 -9.36 17.52
N TRP A 113 -28.80 -8.44 16.57
CA TRP A 113 -27.72 -8.36 15.57
C TRP A 113 -26.43 -7.71 16.08
N ASP A 114 -26.47 -6.99 17.20
CA ASP A 114 -25.28 -6.37 17.81
C ASP A 114 -24.57 -7.30 18.81
N LYS A 115 -25.13 -8.47 19.09
CA LYS A 115 -24.52 -9.46 19.98
C LYS A 115 -23.29 -10.10 19.34
N LYS A 116 -22.18 -10.14 20.06
CA LYS A 116 -21.00 -10.86 19.59
C LYS A 116 -21.31 -12.37 19.50
N PRO A 117 -20.85 -13.04 18.42
CA PRO A 117 -20.96 -14.50 18.33
C PRO A 117 -20.26 -15.17 19.52
N THR A 118 -20.94 -16.10 20.20
CA THR A 118 -20.49 -16.65 21.48
C THR A 118 -19.54 -17.83 21.38
N GLN A 119 -19.25 -18.36 20.19
CA GLN A 119 -18.39 -19.55 20.05
C GLN A 119 -16.97 -19.22 19.58
N LYS A 120 -16.00 -19.33 20.51
CA LYS A 120 -14.64 -19.72 20.16
C LYS A 120 -14.60 -21.25 20.03
N ALA A 121 -14.71 -21.77 18.82
CA ALA A 121 -14.44 -23.19 18.57
C ALA A 121 -13.00 -23.52 18.98
N ALA A 122 -12.76 -24.72 19.53
CA ALA A 122 -11.42 -25.22 19.81
C ALA A 122 -10.58 -25.19 18.53
N LEU A 123 -9.31 -24.75 18.63
CA LEU A 123 -8.41 -24.71 17.48
C LEU A 123 -8.15 -26.14 17.01
N LYS A 124 -8.29 -26.36 15.71
CA LYS A 124 -7.92 -27.64 15.06
C LYS A 124 -6.41 -27.64 14.81
N GLU A 125 -5.77 -28.79 14.88
CA GLU A 125 -4.38 -28.96 14.48
C GLU A 125 -4.28 -29.59 13.09
N LYS A 126 -3.35 -29.11 12.26
CA LYS A 126 -3.11 -29.65 10.94
C LYS A 126 -1.62 -29.58 10.58
N THR A 127 -1.08 -30.73 10.15
CA THR A 127 0.26 -30.80 9.58
C THR A 127 0.19 -30.82 8.04
N ILE A 128 1.04 -30.03 7.39
CA ILE A 128 1.21 -29.97 5.93
C ILE A 128 2.67 -30.24 5.63
N THR A 129 2.94 -31.00 4.55
CA THR A 129 4.29 -31.20 4.03
C THR A 129 4.37 -30.67 2.60
N THR A 130 5.41 -29.91 2.30
CA THR A 130 5.65 -29.26 1.00
C THR A 130 7.15 -29.26 0.68
N ASP A 131 7.53 -29.08 -0.58
CA ASP A 131 8.93 -28.91 -0.96
C ASP A 131 9.40 -27.47 -0.69
N VAL A 132 8.63 -26.50 -1.17
CA VAL A 132 8.90 -25.06 -0.97
C VAL A 132 7.73 -24.40 -0.26
N LEU A 133 8.01 -23.79 0.88
CA LEU A 133 7.08 -23.01 1.66
C LEU A 133 7.36 -21.51 1.47
N ILE A 134 6.35 -20.75 1.08
CA ILE A 134 6.45 -19.31 0.86
C ILE A 134 5.62 -18.58 1.93
N LEU A 135 6.24 -17.62 2.62
CA LEU A 135 5.61 -16.81 3.65
C LEU A 135 5.35 -15.41 3.13
N GLY A 136 4.09 -15.08 2.90
CA GLY A 136 3.61 -13.80 2.35
C GLY A 136 3.16 -13.92 0.91
N GLY A 137 1.94 -13.45 0.62
CA GLY A 137 1.30 -13.48 -0.70
C GLY A 137 1.34 -12.14 -1.44
N GLY A 138 2.36 -11.30 -1.19
CA GLY A 138 2.66 -10.11 -1.98
C GLY A 138 3.25 -10.46 -3.35
N GLY A 139 3.70 -9.46 -4.11
CA GLY A 139 4.31 -9.67 -5.42
C GLY A 139 5.45 -10.67 -5.40
N ALA A 140 6.35 -10.58 -4.40
CA ALA A 140 7.46 -11.52 -4.27
C ALA A 140 6.98 -12.96 -4.04
N GLY A 141 6.01 -13.15 -3.13
CA GLY A 141 5.49 -14.49 -2.85
C GLY A 141 4.76 -15.11 -4.03
N MET A 142 3.94 -14.31 -4.73
CA MET A 142 3.24 -14.79 -5.93
C MET A 142 4.21 -15.19 -7.05
N ILE A 143 5.23 -14.37 -7.32
CA ILE A 143 6.27 -14.67 -8.33
C ILE A 143 7.07 -15.91 -7.94
N SER A 144 7.44 -16.03 -6.65
CA SER A 144 8.14 -17.23 -6.15
C SER A 144 7.29 -18.49 -6.32
N ALA A 145 5.97 -18.39 -6.06
CA ALA A 145 5.04 -19.52 -6.23
C ALA A 145 4.92 -19.95 -7.69
N ILE A 146 4.75 -18.98 -8.60
CA ILE A 146 4.68 -19.24 -10.04
C ILE A 146 5.98 -19.93 -10.51
N ASN A 147 7.14 -19.33 -10.20
CA ASN A 147 8.43 -19.86 -10.67
C ASN A 147 8.79 -21.22 -10.04
N ALA A 148 8.44 -21.45 -8.78
CA ALA A 148 8.68 -22.76 -8.14
C ALA A 148 7.74 -23.84 -8.70
N SER A 149 6.46 -23.52 -8.90
CA SER A 149 5.49 -24.43 -9.50
C SER A 149 5.85 -24.82 -10.93
N ASP A 150 6.30 -23.86 -11.76
CA ASP A 150 6.80 -24.13 -13.12
C ASP A 150 7.95 -25.16 -13.13
N GLN A 151 8.71 -25.25 -12.03
CA GLN A 151 9.81 -26.20 -11.89
C GLN A 151 9.39 -27.56 -11.29
N GLY A 152 8.07 -27.80 -11.13
CA GLY A 152 7.49 -29.09 -10.79
C GLY A 152 7.69 -29.53 -9.34
N VAL A 153 7.85 -28.59 -8.39
CA VAL A 153 7.92 -28.90 -6.95
C VAL A 153 6.60 -28.56 -6.26
N LYS A 154 6.29 -29.25 -5.17
CA LYS A 154 5.12 -28.96 -4.35
C LYS A 154 5.29 -27.62 -3.60
N VAL A 155 4.39 -26.68 -3.81
CA VAL A 155 4.44 -25.35 -3.24
C VAL A 155 3.27 -25.09 -2.29
N THR A 156 3.56 -24.53 -1.11
CA THR A 156 2.55 -23.99 -0.20
C THR A 156 2.86 -22.52 0.07
N LEU A 157 1.86 -21.64 -0.06
CA LEU A 157 1.95 -20.21 0.20
C LEU A 157 1.02 -19.84 1.36
N LEU A 158 1.58 -19.22 2.42
CA LEU A 158 0.82 -18.68 3.53
C LEU A 158 0.69 -17.17 3.39
N GLU A 159 -0.53 -16.66 3.45
CA GLU A 159 -0.81 -15.20 3.49
C GLU A 159 -1.71 -14.89 4.68
N LYS A 160 -1.28 -13.94 5.53
CA LYS A 160 -2.04 -13.54 6.72
C LYS A 160 -3.30 -12.74 6.41
N MET A 161 -3.30 -12.04 5.26
CA MET A 161 -4.48 -11.35 4.76
C MET A 161 -5.41 -12.35 4.07
N GLU A 162 -6.65 -11.94 3.85
CA GLU A 162 -7.64 -12.78 3.19
C GLU A 162 -7.61 -12.65 1.65
N PHE A 163 -6.58 -12.02 1.13
CA PHE A 163 -6.33 -11.82 -0.30
C PHE A 163 -4.83 -11.75 -0.59
N LEU A 164 -4.45 -12.09 -1.82
CA LEU A 164 -3.09 -11.92 -2.33
C LEU A 164 -2.88 -10.52 -2.88
N GLY A 165 -1.63 -10.04 -2.87
CA GLY A 165 -1.21 -8.81 -3.54
C GLY A 165 -0.28 -7.92 -2.73
N GLY A 166 -0.50 -7.78 -1.41
CA GLY A 166 0.36 -6.96 -0.55
C GLY A 166 0.59 -5.54 -1.09
N ALA A 167 1.76 -4.98 -0.86
CA ALA A 167 2.17 -3.65 -1.36
C ALA A 167 2.15 -3.56 -2.90
N SER A 168 2.31 -4.67 -3.61
CA SER A 168 2.28 -4.71 -5.08
C SER A 168 0.90 -4.44 -5.67
N SER A 169 -0.17 -4.41 -4.87
CA SER A 169 -1.51 -3.98 -5.31
C SER A 169 -1.71 -2.47 -5.26
N ILE A 170 -0.88 -1.72 -4.54
CA ILE A 170 -1.07 -0.28 -4.25
C ILE A 170 0.15 0.57 -4.60
N CYS A 171 1.14 0.03 -5.31
CA CYS A 171 2.34 0.73 -5.73
C CYS A 171 2.07 1.73 -6.87
N ALA A 172 3.08 2.53 -7.25
CA ALA A 172 2.93 3.55 -8.29
C ALA A 172 2.95 3.01 -9.74
N GLY A 173 3.22 1.72 -9.93
CA GLY A 173 3.10 1.05 -11.23
C GLY A 173 4.28 1.19 -12.18
N GLY A 174 5.43 1.68 -11.75
CA GLY A 174 6.67 1.68 -12.53
C GLY A 174 7.49 0.41 -12.32
N MET A 175 8.15 -0.07 -13.38
CA MET A 175 9.10 -1.17 -13.34
C MET A 175 10.37 -0.78 -14.10
N LEU A 176 11.54 -1.07 -13.54
CA LEU A 176 12.81 -0.97 -14.28
C LEU A 176 12.95 -2.17 -15.21
N ILE A 177 13.48 -1.90 -16.40
CA ILE A 177 13.63 -2.88 -17.49
C ILE A 177 15.07 -2.97 -17.99
N GLU A 178 16.05 -2.52 -17.19
CA GLU A 178 17.47 -2.54 -17.54
C GLU A 178 17.90 -3.90 -18.07
N GLY A 179 18.66 -3.91 -19.18
CA GLY A 179 19.22 -5.13 -19.80
C GLY A 179 18.22 -6.08 -20.45
N SER A 180 16.90 -5.77 -20.42
CA SER A 180 15.88 -6.62 -21.04
C SER A 180 15.88 -6.50 -22.57
N LYS A 181 15.36 -7.55 -23.23
CA LYS A 181 15.09 -7.51 -24.67
C LYS A 181 14.15 -6.34 -25.01
N LEU A 182 13.12 -6.13 -24.17
CA LEU A 182 12.14 -5.05 -24.36
C LEU A 182 12.80 -3.67 -24.34
N GLN A 183 13.79 -3.40 -23.46
CA GLN A 183 14.52 -2.14 -23.43
C GLN A 183 15.28 -1.89 -24.74
N LYS A 184 15.95 -2.92 -25.25
CA LYS A 184 16.70 -2.88 -26.51
C LYS A 184 15.78 -2.67 -27.72
N ASP A 185 14.65 -3.36 -27.76
CA ASP A 185 13.64 -3.24 -28.82
C ASP A 185 13.03 -1.82 -28.87
N LEU A 186 12.93 -1.15 -27.71
CA LEU A 186 12.48 0.25 -27.60
C LEU A 186 13.60 1.30 -27.83
N GLY A 187 14.74 0.89 -28.35
CA GLY A 187 15.81 1.77 -28.83
C GLY A 187 16.89 2.13 -27.80
N VAL A 188 16.85 1.62 -26.56
CA VAL A 188 17.89 1.83 -25.56
C VAL A 188 18.90 0.67 -25.65
N LYS A 189 20.02 0.89 -26.36
CA LYS A 189 20.99 -0.18 -26.69
C LYS A 189 22.27 -0.12 -25.87
N ASP A 190 22.57 1.00 -25.23
CA ASP A 190 23.83 1.30 -24.56
C ASP A 190 23.80 1.23 -23.04
N ASP A 191 22.71 0.66 -22.46
CA ASP A 191 22.60 0.42 -21.04
C ASP A 191 23.35 -0.86 -20.65
N THR A 192 24.03 -0.84 -19.49
CA THR A 192 24.79 -1.98 -18.98
C THR A 192 24.58 -2.16 -17.48
N PRO A 193 24.79 -3.39 -16.94
CA PRO A 193 24.74 -3.64 -15.51
C PRO A 193 25.63 -2.69 -14.69
N GLU A 194 26.81 -2.31 -15.21
CA GLU A 194 27.74 -1.41 -14.51
C GLU A 194 27.16 0.01 -14.41
N LYS A 195 26.57 0.54 -15.49
CA LYS A 195 25.88 1.84 -15.48
C LYS A 195 24.68 1.83 -14.53
N PHE A 196 23.98 0.71 -14.46
CA PHE A 196 22.88 0.54 -13.51
C PHE A 196 23.37 0.53 -12.06
N VAL A 197 24.41 -0.24 -11.76
CA VAL A 197 25.03 -0.30 -10.42
C VAL A 197 25.53 1.09 -10.00
N GLU A 198 26.20 1.84 -10.89
CA GLU A 198 26.65 3.20 -10.60
C GLU A 198 25.50 4.13 -10.21
N ASP A 199 24.40 4.11 -10.96
CA ASP A 199 23.23 4.92 -10.67
C ASP A 199 22.58 4.52 -9.33
N MET A 200 22.48 3.22 -9.04
CA MET A 200 21.91 2.71 -7.79
C MET A 200 22.79 3.05 -6.58
N LEU A 201 24.12 2.94 -6.69
CA LEU A 201 25.06 3.32 -5.64
C LEU A 201 24.99 4.82 -5.33
N ARG A 202 24.92 5.66 -6.37
CA ARG A 202 24.76 7.10 -6.21
C ARG A 202 23.45 7.44 -5.50
N ASN A 203 22.35 6.80 -5.89
CA ASN A 203 21.04 7.03 -5.26
C ASN A 203 21.00 6.53 -3.82
N GLY A 204 21.57 5.38 -3.54
CA GLY A 204 21.59 4.73 -2.21
C GLY A 204 22.73 5.20 -1.30
N GLN A 205 23.45 6.31 -1.63
CA GLN A 205 24.57 6.87 -0.85
C GLN A 205 25.69 5.85 -0.57
N ASN A 206 25.91 4.90 -1.49
CA ASN A 206 26.86 3.78 -1.36
C ASN A 206 26.61 2.85 -0.16
N LEU A 207 25.42 2.89 0.45
CA LEU A 207 25.01 1.99 1.53
C LEU A 207 24.41 0.68 1.02
N ASN A 208 24.24 0.54 -0.28
CA ASN A 208 23.79 -0.67 -0.95
C ASN A 208 24.70 -1.86 -0.64
N ASN A 209 24.15 -3.05 -0.46
CA ASN A 209 24.94 -4.27 -0.51
C ASN A 209 25.43 -4.47 -1.97
N LYS A 210 26.69 -4.13 -2.23
CA LYS A 210 27.27 -4.13 -3.59
C LYS A 210 27.25 -5.50 -4.25
N GLN A 211 27.45 -6.56 -3.48
CA GLN A 211 27.44 -7.93 -3.97
C GLN A 211 26.06 -8.31 -4.51
N ILE A 212 25.01 -8.09 -3.70
CA ILE A 212 23.64 -8.37 -4.10
C ILE A 212 23.13 -7.41 -5.18
N LEU A 213 23.60 -6.15 -5.17
CA LEU A 213 23.30 -5.18 -6.23
C LEU A 213 23.84 -5.63 -7.60
N ASN A 214 25.04 -6.22 -7.65
CA ASN A 214 25.56 -6.81 -8.88
C ASN A 214 24.73 -8.02 -9.36
N VAL A 215 24.25 -8.84 -8.41
CA VAL A 215 23.31 -9.94 -8.74
C VAL A 215 22.01 -9.36 -9.31
N TYR A 216 21.48 -8.29 -8.72
CA TYR A 216 20.29 -7.61 -9.23
C TYR A 216 20.50 -7.08 -10.65
N ALA A 217 21.57 -6.33 -10.89
CA ALA A 217 21.88 -5.73 -12.18
C ALA A 217 21.98 -6.77 -13.31
N LYS A 218 22.58 -7.92 -13.06
CA LYS A 218 22.70 -9.01 -14.04
C LYS A 218 21.39 -9.74 -14.34
N ASN A 219 20.41 -9.70 -13.43
CA ASN A 219 19.21 -10.54 -13.48
C ASN A 219 17.90 -9.77 -13.70
N VAL A 220 17.90 -8.43 -13.59
CA VAL A 220 16.68 -7.65 -13.77
C VAL A 220 16.12 -7.79 -15.19
N GLY A 221 16.95 -7.65 -16.21
CA GLY A 221 16.54 -7.80 -17.62
C GLY A 221 15.95 -9.18 -17.92
N PRO A 222 16.70 -10.28 -17.68
CA PRO A 222 16.16 -11.65 -17.84
C PRO A 222 14.86 -11.89 -17.05
N THR A 223 14.70 -11.30 -15.87
CA THR A 223 13.47 -11.44 -15.08
C THR A 223 12.30 -10.70 -15.73
N VAL A 224 12.54 -9.50 -16.26
CA VAL A 224 11.52 -8.73 -17.01
C VAL A 224 11.08 -9.52 -18.25
N ASP A 225 12.02 -10.07 -19.00
CA ASP A 225 11.72 -10.88 -20.20
C ASP A 225 10.90 -12.12 -19.82
N TRP A 226 11.23 -12.78 -18.72
CA TRP A 226 10.43 -13.91 -18.19
C TRP A 226 9.01 -13.47 -17.79
N LEU A 227 8.85 -12.32 -17.10
CA LEU A 227 7.52 -11.79 -16.74
C LEU A 227 6.67 -11.46 -17.98
N VAL A 228 7.28 -10.83 -18.99
CA VAL A 228 6.61 -10.56 -20.27
C VAL A 228 6.19 -11.85 -20.95
N GLY A 229 7.06 -12.87 -20.95
CA GLY A 229 6.74 -14.23 -21.43
C GLY A 229 5.59 -14.90 -20.67
N LYS A 230 5.39 -14.56 -19.40
CA LYS A 230 4.23 -14.99 -18.59
C LYS A 230 2.96 -14.15 -18.84
N GLY A 231 3.01 -13.15 -19.72
CA GLY A 231 1.87 -12.30 -20.08
C GLY A 231 1.72 -11.04 -19.24
N ILE A 232 2.71 -10.68 -18.40
CA ILE A 232 2.73 -9.37 -17.73
C ILE A 232 2.97 -8.28 -18.78
N GLN A 233 2.10 -7.28 -18.82
CA GLN A 233 2.12 -6.23 -19.83
C GLN A 233 2.67 -4.91 -19.29
N LEU A 234 3.57 -4.31 -20.07
CA LEU A 234 4.13 -2.98 -19.85
C LEU A 234 3.61 -2.01 -20.94
N ARG A 235 3.45 -0.75 -20.58
CA ARG A 235 3.07 0.30 -21.54
C ARG A 235 4.32 0.70 -22.30
N THR A 236 4.32 0.50 -23.60
CA THR A 236 5.42 0.84 -24.52
C THR A 236 5.20 2.16 -25.25
N GLU A 237 3.95 2.66 -25.24
CA GLU A 237 3.59 3.93 -25.84
C GLU A 237 4.35 5.08 -25.14
N GLY A 238 5.05 5.88 -25.91
CA GLY A 238 5.92 6.98 -25.40
C GLY A 238 7.34 6.56 -25.03
N GLY A 239 7.71 5.30 -25.28
CA GLY A 239 9.09 4.80 -25.08
C GLY A 239 9.50 4.63 -23.63
N VAL A 240 10.78 4.30 -23.44
CA VAL A 240 11.37 4.10 -22.11
C VAL A 240 11.62 5.45 -21.44
N GLN A 241 11.06 5.64 -20.25
CA GLN A 241 11.16 6.89 -19.52
C GLN A 241 12.49 7.00 -18.75
N LYS A 242 13.09 8.20 -18.80
CA LYS A 242 14.22 8.60 -17.98
C LYS A 242 13.72 9.31 -16.70
N ARG A 243 14.32 9.00 -15.57
CA ARG A 243 14.13 9.71 -14.31
C ARG A 243 15.45 10.39 -13.91
N ALA A 244 15.36 11.41 -13.06
CA ALA A 244 16.52 12.19 -12.63
C ALA A 244 17.60 11.33 -11.92
N GLU A 245 17.18 10.26 -11.28
CA GLU A 245 18.06 9.31 -10.58
C GLU A 245 18.91 8.45 -11.54
N PHE A 246 18.56 8.38 -12.83
CA PHE A 246 19.23 7.51 -13.82
C PHE A 246 19.88 8.30 -14.95
N LYS A 247 21.07 7.89 -15.34
CA LYS A 247 21.75 8.41 -16.54
C LYS A 247 21.12 7.90 -17.83
N THR A 248 20.57 6.67 -17.81
CA THR A 248 19.94 5.98 -18.94
C THR A 248 18.43 5.80 -18.73
N PRO A 249 17.58 5.86 -19.79
CA PRO A 249 16.15 5.53 -19.67
C PRO A 249 15.93 4.06 -19.30
N ARG A 250 15.19 3.79 -18.20
CA ARG A 250 14.99 2.41 -17.69
C ARG A 250 13.58 2.10 -17.24
N LEU A 251 12.67 3.08 -17.25
CA LEU A 251 11.38 2.91 -16.64
C LEU A 251 10.26 2.75 -17.66
N LEU A 252 9.46 1.70 -17.50
CA LEU A 252 8.14 1.56 -18.11
C LEU A 252 7.05 1.49 -17.03
N LEU A 253 5.82 1.85 -17.42
CA LEU A 253 4.66 1.68 -16.57
C LEU A 253 3.99 0.34 -16.83
N LEU A 254 3.57 -0.33 -15.78
CA LEU A 254 2.73 -1.54 -15.84
C LEU A 254 1.36 -1.20 -16.43
N LYS A 255 0.85 -2.01 -17.35
CA LYS A 255 -0.51 -1.84 -17.89
C LYS A 255 -1.54 -2.12 -16.80
N GLY A 256 -2.50 -1.21 -16.65
CA GLY A 256 -3.45 -1.25 -15.52
C GLY A 256 -2.83 -0.84 -14.17
N GLY A 257 -1.58 -0.32 -14.17
CA GLY A 257 -0.88 0.06 -12.93
C GLY A 257 -0.63 -1.13 -12.01
N CYS A 258 -0.38 -0.84 -10.74
CA CYS A 258 -0.16 -1.89 -9.74
C CYS A 258 -1.37 -2.79 -9.47
N PRO A 259 -2.62 -2.30 -9.44
CA PRO A 259 -3.78 -3.19 -9.33
C PRO A 259 -3.86 -4.21 -10.47
N GLY A 260 -3.63 -3.79 -11.72
CA GLY A 260 -3.61 -4.68 -12.89
C GLY A 260 -2.48 -5.70 -12.83
N TYR A 261 -1.29 -5.26 -12.43
CA TYR A 261 -0.14 -6.15 -12.22
C TYR A 261 -0.41 -7.22 -11.15
N ALA A 262 -0.91 -6.81 -9.99
CA ALA A 262 -1.24 -7.74 -8.93
C ALA A 262 -2.37 -8.70 -9.34
N GLN A 263 -3.35 -8.25 -10.15
CA GLN A 263 -4.38 -9.12 -10.69
C GLN A 263 -3.78 -10.16 -11.64
N SER A 264 -2.93 -9.75 -12.57
CA SER A 264 -2.23 -10.69 -13.47
C SER A 264 -1.42 -11.74 -12.71
N LEU A 265 -0.73 -11.34 -11.62
CA LEU A 265 -0.01 -12.31 -10.77
C LEU A 265 -0.96 -13.27 -10.05
N ARG A 266 -2.11 -12.80 -9.54
CA ARG A 266 -3.15 -13.68 -8.94
C ARG A 266 -3.66 -14.70 -9.95
N ASP A 267 -3.94 -14.25 -11.17
CA ASP A 267 -4.44 -15.11 -12.26
C ASP A 267 -3.40 -16.18 -12.66
N LEU A 268 -2.11 -15.81 -12.63
CA LEU A 268 -1.00 -16.76 -12.86
C LEU A 268 -0.88 -17.77 -11.72
N VAL A 269 -0.93 -17.34 -10.44
CA VAL A 269 -0.91 -18.25 -9.28
C VAL A 269 -2.09 -19.21 -9.33
N ALA A 270 -3.28 -18.74 -9.70
CA ALA A 270 -4.49 -19.57 -9.81
C ALA A 270 -4.38 -20.68 -10.89
N LYS A 271 -3.43 -20.56 -11.83
CA LYS A 271 -3.13 -21.59 -12.84
C LYS A 271 -2.08 -22.61 -12.40
N THR A 272 -1.51 -22.43 -11.20
CA THR A 272 -0.51 -23.35 -10.63
C THR A 272 -1.14 -24.31 -9.63
N ASP A 273 -0.45 -25.40 -9.32
CA ASP A 273 -0.83 -26.34 -8.24
C ASP A 273 -0.43 -25.84 -6.83
N THR A 274 -0.13 -24.54 -6.68
CA THR A 274 0.25 -23.94 -5.40
C THR A 274 -0.90 -24.02 -4.41
N GLN A 275 -0.67 -24.64 -3.24
CA GLN A 275 -1.60 -24.59 -2.12
C GLN A 275 -1.55 -23.21 -1.45
N VAL A 276 -2.55 -22.37 -1.66
CA VAL A 276 -2.65 -21.02 -1.05
C VAL A 276 -3.52 -21.08 0.20
N LEU A 277 -2.97 -20.67 1.35
CA LEU A 277 -3.68 -20.56 2.62
C LEU A 277 -3.81 -19.08 3.01
N LEU A 278 -4.94 -18.47 2.66
CA LEU A 278 -5.29 -17.11 3.03
C LEU A 278 -5.76 -17.02 4.49
N GLY A 279 -5.69 -15.85 5.11
CA GLY A 279 -6.06 -15.64 6.52
C GLY A 279 -5.19 -16.46 7.47
N THR A 280 -3.98 -16.87 7.04
CA THR A 280 -3.09 -17.77 7.77
C THR A 280 -1.74 -17.11 8.03
N GLN A 281 -1.52 -16.69 9.28
CA GLN A 281 -0.30 -16.00 9.70
C GLN A 281 0.77 -16.98 10.15
N ALA A 282 1.94 -16.92 9.50
CA ALA A 282 3.15 -17.54 10.02
C ALA A 282 3.56 -16.88 11.35
N LYS A 283 3.85 -17.70 12.37
CA LYS A 283 4.15 -17.24 13.73
C LYS A 283 5.59 -17.50 14.13
N GLU A 284 6.15 -18.62 13.71
CA GLU A 284 7.48 -19.06 14.15
C GLU A 284 8.12 -19.98 13.11
N LEU A 285 9.40 -19.77 12.80
CA LEU A 285 10.22 -20.70 12.05
C LEU A 285 10.59 -21.91 12.93
N ILE A 286 10.45 -23.11 12.42
CA ILE A 286 10.95 -24.33 13.06
C ILE A 286 12.40 -24.50 12.63
N VAL A 287 13.32 -24.44 13.61
CA VAL A 287 14.77 -24.54 13.34
C VAL A 287 15.30 -25.80 14.01
N GLU A 288 15.95 -26.65 13.25
CA GLU A 288 16.57 -27.90 13.70
C GLU A 288 18.00 -27.97 13.16
N ASN A 289 18.97 -28.18 14.01
CA ASN A 289 20.40 -28.28 13.64
C ASN A 289 20.91 -27.12 12.74
N GLY A 290 20.46 -25.87 13.01
CA GLY A 290 20.87 -24.69 12.24
C GLY A 290 20.19 -24.52 10.88
N ALA A 291 19.22 -25.36 10.54
CA ALA A 291 18.42 -25.27 9.34
C ALA A 291 16.94 -25.08 9.65
N VAL A 292 16.25 -24.32 8.81
CA VAL A 292 14.80 -24.16 8.89
C VAL A 292 14.14 -25.37 8.22
N THR A 293 13.30 -26.09 8.99
CA THR A 293 12.60 -27.29 8.55
C THR A 293 11.09 -27.07 8.37
N GLY A 294 10.60 -25.88 8.68
CA GLY A 294 9.19 -25.53 8.53
C GLY A 294 8.78 -24.29 9.32
N VAL A 295 7.48 -24.17 9.51
CA VAL A 295 6.83 -23.01 10.15
C VAL A 295 5.63 -23.45 10.99
N LYS A 296 5.45 -22.85 12.17
CA LYS A 296 4.17 -22.82 12.88
C LYS A 296 3.34 -21.65 12.42
N ALA A 297 2.09 -21.87 12.07
CA ALA A 297 1.18 -20.84 11.58
C ALA A 297 -0.21 -21.00 12.20
N GLN A 298 -1.01 -19.94 12.15
CA GLN A 298 -2.37 -19.94 12.67
C GLN A 298 -3.29 -19.17 11.73
N GLY A 299 -4.46 -19.73 11.45
CA GLY A 299 -5.49 -19.08 10.68
C GLY A 299 -6.78 -19.89 10.61
N ASN A 300 -7.90 -19.22 10.41
CA ASN A 300 -9.21 -19.86 10.19
C ASN A 300 -9.55 -20.96 11.21
N GLY A 301 -9.28 -20.71 12.51
CA GLY A 301 -9.53 -21.67 13.58
C GLY A 301 -8.59 -22.89 13.60
N THR A 302 -7.46 -22.83 12.90
CA THR A 302 -6.52 -23.94 12.76
C THR A 302 -5.10 -23.52 13.15
N LEU A 303 -4.41 -24.37 13.90
CA LEU A 303 -2.97 -24.32 14.14
C LEU A 303 -2.29 -25.23 13.11
N TYR A 304 -1.41 -24.65 12.32
CA TYR A 304 -0.68 -25.38 11.29
C TYR A 304 0.77 -25.61 11.71
N THR A 305 1.25 -26.82 11.48
CA THR A 305 2.67 -27.17 11.40
C THR A 305 2.97 -27.46 9.94
N VAL A 306 3.67 -26.54 9.25
CA VAL A 306 4.03 -26.74 7.84
C VAL A 306 5.49 -27.14 7.77
N LYS A 307 5.76 -28.40 7.41
CA LYS A 307 7.11 -28.94 7.17
C LYS A 307 7.53 -28.65 5.73
N ALA A 308 8.75 -28.20 5.51
CA ALA A 308 9.26 -27.81 4.20
C ALA A 308 10.76 -28.10 4.06
N LYS A 309 11.18 -28.45 2.83
CA LYS A 309 12.61 -28.61 2.48
C LYS A 309 13.30 -27.26 2.28
N SER A 310 12.54 -26.22 1.89
CA SER A 310 13.00 -24.85 1.76
C SER A 310 11.90 -23.86 2.14
N VAL A 311 12.27 -22.73 2.77
CA VAL A 311 11.37 -21.66 3.16
C VAL A 311 11.82 -20.35 2.55
N ILE A 312 10.90 -19.61 1.93
CA ILE A 312 11.12 -18.28 1.36
C ILE A 312 10.35 -17.25 2.18
N LEU A 313 11.07 -16.29 2.80
CA LEU A 313 10.49 -15.12 3.42
C LEU A 313 10.14 -14.10 2.31
N ALA A 314 8.86 -13.89 2.06
CA ALA A 314 8.32 -12.89 1.12
C ALA A 314 7.33 -11.95 1.85
N THR A 315 7.60 -11.65 3.11
CA THR A 315 6.69 -11.08 4.10
C THR A 315 6.54 -9.55 4.05
N GLY A 316 7.20 -8.88 3.09
CA GLY A 316 7.21 -7.43 3.01
C GLY A 316 8.04 -6.76 4.11
N GLY A 317 7.76 -5.48 4.36
CA GLY A 317 8.48 -4.66 5.33
C GLY A 317 7.87 -4.58 6.72
N TYR A 318 8.26 -3.54 7.47
CA TYR A 318 7.83 -3.31 8.86
C TYR A 318 7.28 -1.88 9.11
N GLY A 319 6.97 -1.12 8.06
CA GLY A 319 6.58 0.29 8.17
C GLY A 319 5.31 0.56 8.98
N ALA A 320 4.39 -0.42 9.07
CA ALA A 320 3.19 -0.33 9.91
C ALA A 320 3.47 -0.62 11.40
N ASN A 321 4.65 -1.09 11.76
CA ASN A 321 5.02 -1.41 13.13
C ASN A 321 5.93 -0.32 13.72
N ARG A 322 5.34 0.62 14.46
CA ARG A 322 6.04 1.76 15.04
C ARG A 322 7.19 1.37 15.98
N ASP A 323 7.10 0.22 16.66
CA ASP A 323 8.13 -0.26 17.57
C ASP A 323 9.42 -0.70 16.86
N MET A 324 9.33 -1.06 15.58
CA MET A 324 10.48 -1.41 14.75
C MET A 324 11.12 -0.21 14.05
N LEU A 325 10.46 0.94 14.04
CA LEU A 325 10.99 2.16 13.43
C LEU A 325 11.97 2.85 14.36
N THR A 326 13.00 3.49 13.80
CA THR A 326 14.03 4.23 14.52
C THR A 326 14.18 5.64 14.00
N GLY A 327 14.78 6.52 14.78
CA GLY A 327 15.07 7.90 14.38
C GLY A 327 13.84 8.64 13.88
N ASN A 328 14.00 9.38 12.80
CA ASN A 328 12.96 10.20 12.17
C ASN A 328 11.77 9.39 11.62
N LEU A 329 11.95 8.09 11.34
CA LEU A 329 10.87 7.25 10.86
C LEU A 329 9.75 7.08 11.89
N LYS A 330 10.05 7.19 13.18
CA LYS A 330 9.02 7.15 14.25
C LYS A 330 7.97 8.24 14.13
N THR A 331 8.33 9.40 13.59
CA THR A 331 7.45 10.57 13.43
C THR A 331 7.04 10.80 11.99
N THR A 332 7.69 10.15 11.01
CA THR A 332 7.31 10.25 9.60
C THR A 332 6.00 9.51 9.34
N LEU A 333 5.14 10.11 8.51
CA LEU A 333 3.83 9.54 8.19
C LEU A 333 3.98 8.23 7.40
N TYR A 334 3.16 7.24 7.74
CA TYR A 334 3.13 5.96 7.02
C TYR A 334 1.99 5.92 6.00
N TYR A 335 2.31 5.47 4.78
CA TYR A 335 1.39 5.37 3.65
C TYR A 335 1.28 3.94 3.08
N GLY A 336 2.05 3.01 3.60
CA GLY A 336 2.10 1.63 3.09
C GLY A 336 0.96 0.74 3.61
N PRO A 337 0.98 -0.55 3.26
CA PRO A 337 -0.05 -1.50 3.67
C PRO A 337 0.02 -1.77 5.18
N VAL A 338 -1.14 -1.80 5.83
CA VAL A 338 -1.27 -2.10 7.27
C VAL A 338 -0.72 -3.49 7.65
N SER A 339 -0.56 -4.37 6.66
CA SER A 339 0.02 -5.70 6.82
C SER A 339 1.55 -5.72 6.95
N SER A 340 2.25 -4.62 6.68
CA SER A 340 3.72 -4.53 6.79
C SER A 340 4.17 -4.38 8.25
N THR A 341 4.01 -5.43 9.05
CA THR A 341 4.21 -5.44 10.51
C THR A 341 5.54 -6.05 10.96
N GLY A 342 6.41 -6.42 10.00
CA GLY A 342 7.74 -6.94 10.27
C GLY A 342 7.75 -8.39 10.80
N ASP A 343 6.71 -9.17 10.53
CA ASP A 343 6.59 -10.54 11.05
C ASP A 343 7.77 -11.42 10.60
N GLY A 344 8.13 -11.33 9.30
CA GLY A 344 9.28 -12.07 8.77
C GLY A 344 10.61 -11.63 9.36
N HIS A 345 10.81 -10.32 9.57
CA HIS A 345 12.00 -9.79 10.23
C HIS A 345 12.14 -10.34 11.65
N LYS A 346 11.05 -10.33 12.43
CA LYS A 346 11.05 -10.88 13.79
C LYS A 346 11.36 -12.38 13.81
N MET A 347 10.74 -13.15 12.90
CA MET A 347 11.01 -14.59 12.78
C MET A 347 12.45 -14.87 12.37
N ALA A 348 12.99 -14.11 11.40
CA ALA A 348 14.37 -14.24 10.95
C ALA A 348 15.37 -13.88 12.05
N MET A 349 15.14 -12.76 12.78
CA MET A 349 15.98 -12.38 13.94
C MET A 349 15.98 -13.46 15.02
N LYS A 350 14.82 -14.07 15.32
CA LYS A 350 14.73 -15.18 16.28
C LYS A 350 15.49 -16.43 15.81
N ALA A 351 15.56 -16.65 14.49
CA ALA A 351 16.35 -17.70 13.88
C ALA A 351 17.85 -17.37 13.74
N GLY A 352 18.30 -16.21 14.25
CA GLY A 352 19.70 -15.80 14.25
C GLY A 352 20.14 -14.96 13.05
N ALA A 353 19.23 -14.55 12.15
CA ALA A 353 19.57 -13.77 10.96
C ALA A 353 20.26 -12.44 11.28
N GLY A 354 21.27 -12.10 10.52
CA GLY A 354 21.86 -10.77 10.47
C GLY A 354 20.91 -9.78 9.78
N MET A 355 20.89 -8.52 10.28
CA MET A 355 20.05 -7.46 9.73
C MET A 355 20.92 -6.32 9.20
N GLN A 356 20.42 -5.60 8.20
CA GLN A 356 21.08 -4.42 7.62
C GLN A 356 20.06 -3.35 7.22
N LEU A 357 20.48 -2.09 7.14
CA LEU A 357 19.68 -0.94 6.66
C LEU A 357 18.38 -0.67 7.43
N MET A 358 18.22 -1.18 8.66
CA MET A 358 17.00 -1.05 9.45
C MET A 358 16.55 0.41 9.73
N PRO A 359 17.45 1.44 9.83
CA PRO A 359 17.04 2.82 10.04
C PRO A 359 16.48 3.54 8.83
N TYR A 360 16.46 2.92 7.65
CA TYR A 360 16.17 3.61 6.38
C TYR A 360 14.83 3.22 5.78
N ALA A 361 14.23 4.16 5.06
CA ALA A 361 12.99 3.99 4.29
C ALA A 361 12.97 4.92 3.08
N LYS A 362 12.18 4.56 2.05
CA LYS A 362 11.89 5.48 0.94
C LYS A 362 10.99 6.60 1.41
N ILE A 363 11.55 7.80 1.57
CA ILE A 363 10.80 8.98 2.00
C ILE A 363 10.38 9.79 0.77
N TYR A 364 9.13 10.20 0.77
CA TYR A 364 8.51 11.11 -0.20
C TYR A 364 8.08 12.39 0.49
N TYR A 365 8.15 13.53 -0.21
CA TYR A 365 7.81 14.85 0.32
C TYR A 365 6.30 15.18 0.28
N ASN A 366 5.47 14.34 -0.34
CA ASN A 366 4.12 14.66 -0.80
C ASN A 366 3.04 13.88 -0.03
N GLY A 367 3.02 14.02 1.28
CA GLY A 367 2.04 13.44 2.19
C GLY A 367 1.01 14.45 2.70
N LEU A 368 -0.23 13.97 2.84
CA LEU A 368 -1.30 14.61 3.60
C LEU A 368 -1.54 13.79 4.86
N GLU A 369 -1.47 14.39 6.03
CA GLU A 369 -1.79 13.67 7.27
C GLU A 369 -3.30 13.57 7.43
N VAL A 370 -3.88 12.39 7.25
CA VAL A 370 -5.34 12.18 7.30
C VAL A 370 -5.81 11.61 8.64
N ALA A 371 -4.89 11.06 9.41
CA ALA A 371 -5.05 10.64 10.80
C ALA A 371 -3.66 10.65 11.46
N PRO A 372 -3.54 10.64 12.79
CA PRO A 372 -2.24 10.68 13.47
C PRO A 372 -1.27 9.62 12.94
N GLY A 373 -0.17 10.08 12.33
CA GLY A 373 0.87 9.23 11.74
C GLY A 373 0.51 8.51 10.45
N VAL A 374 -0.69 8.74 9.87
CA VAL A 374 -1.19 8.11 8.65
C VAL A 374 -1.25 9.11 7.52
N ALA A 375 -0.67 8.78 6.37
CA ALA A 375 -0.69 9.62 5.19
C ALA A 375 -1.61 9.12 4.08
N LYS A 376 -2.14 10.06 3.30
CA LYS A 376 -2.48 9.87 1.88
C LYS A 376 -1.42 10.58 1.02
N SER A 377 -1.28 10.13 -0.23
CA SER A 377 -0.31 10.67 -1.17
C SER A 377 -0.93 11.76 -2.05
N THR A 378 -0.15 12.79 -2.37
CA THR A 378 -0.50 13.76 -3.43
C THR A 378 0.36 13.61 -4.68
N LEU A 379 1.04 12.47 -4.86
CA LEU A 379 2.07 12.28 -5.89
C LEU A 379 1.64 12.71 -7.29
N THR A 380 0.49 12.23 -7.77
CA THR A 380 -0.01 12.54 -9.12
C THR A 380 -0.46 14.01 -9.23
N GLY A 381 -1.13 14.51 -8.19
CA GLY A 381 -1.54 15.92 -8.14
C GLY A 381 -0.33 16.86 -8.16
N ASN A 382 0.70 16.58 -7.35
CA ASN A 382 1.94 17.35 -7.34
C ASN A 382 2.65 17.31 -8.70
N ALA A 383 2.80 16.12 -9.30
CA ALA A 383 3.47 15.98 -10.58
C ALA A 383 2.82 16.86 -11.67
N ASN A 384 1.51 16.91 -11.68
CA ASN A 384 0.73 17.72 -12.61
C ASN A 384 0.84 19.22 -12.30
N ALA A 385 0.57 19.62 -11.06
CA ALA A 385 0.58 21.03 -10.64
C ALA A 385 1.98 21.67 -10.79
N LEU A 386 3.03 20.98 -10.36
CA LEU A 386 4.42 21.44 -10.48
C LEU A 386 4.89 21.53 -11.93
N SER A 387 4.31 20.77 -12.86
CA SER A 387 4.63 20.88 -14.28
C SER A 387 3.99 22.10 -14.95
N LEU A 388 2.98 22.68 -14.32
CA LEU A 388 2.31 23.90 -14.81
C LEU A 388 2.96 25.16 -14.26
N GLY A 389 3.10 25.29 -12.95
CA GLY A 389 3.64 26.51 -12.37
C GLY A 389 3.46 26.59 -10.86
N ALA A 390 2.86 25.59 -10.22
CA ALA A 390 2.82 25.55 -8.76
C ALA A 390 4.22 25.62 -8.16
N ILE A 391 4.34 26.22 -6.99
CA ILE A 391 5.59 26.32 -6.23
C ILE A 391 5.45 25.71 -4.84
N MET A 392 6.57 25.33 -4.24
CA MET A 392 6.63 24.92 -2.84
C MET A 392 7.30 25.99 -1.99
N VAL A 393 6.67 26.33 -0.89
CA VAL A 393 7.21 27.28 0.07
C VAL A 393 7.31 26.68 1.47
N ASN A 394 8.18 27.25 2.30
CA ASN A 394 8.24 26.96 3.72
C ASN A 394 7.19 27.81 4.50
N LYS A 395 7.14 27.67 5.81
CA LYS A 395 6.22 28.44 6.67
C LYS A 395 6.45 29.95 6.64
N SER A 396 7.66 30.38 6.32
CA SER A 396 7.98 31.80 6.11
C SER A 396 7.48 32.35 4.76
N GLY A 397 6.80 31.56 3.94
CA GLY A 397 6.29 31.97 2.63
C GLY A 397 7.36 32.08 1.53
N LYS A 398 8.54 31.48 1.73
CA LYS A 398 9.67 31.54 0.77
C LYS A 398 9.86 30.20 0.04
N ARG A 399 10.13 30.23 -1.27
CA ARG A 399 10.64 29.06 -2.00
C ARG A 399 11.98 28.65 -1.41
N VAL A 400 12.24 27.34 -1.40
CA VAL A 400 13.42 26.77 -0.74
C VAL A 400 14.12 25.68 -1.56
N VAL A 401 13.58 25.32 -2.73
CA VAL A 401 14.09 24.21 -3.56
C VAL A 401 13.61 24.32 -5.01
N ASP A 402 14.33 23.69 -5.95
CA ASP A 402 13.76 23.31 -7.25
C ASP A 402 12.73 22.19 -7.04
N GLU A 403 11.48 22.52 -7.26
CA GLU A 403 10.34 21.60 -7.07
C GLU A 403 10.30 20.43 -8.08
N LYS A 404 11.13 20.52 -9.13
CA LYS A 404 11.32 19.45 -10.15
C LYS A 404 12.66 18.75 -10.01
N GLY A 405 13.42 19.06 -8.97
CA GLY A 405 14.62 18.34 -8.57
C GLY A 405 14.34 16.90 -8.13
N THR A 406 15.36 16.22 -7.63
CA THR A 406 15.20 14.86 -7.11
C THR A 406 14.31 14.84 -5.87
N GLY A 407 13.60 13.72 -5.65
CA GLY A 407 12.81 13.55 -4.43
C GLY A 407 13.65 13.73 -3.16
N ARG A 408 14.90 13.26 -3.18
CA ARG A 408 15.89 13.44 -2.09
C ARG A 408 16.18 14.91 -1.81
N SER A 409 16.41 15.73 -2.83
CA SER A 409 16.71 17.16 -2.62
C SER A 409 15.53 17.86 -1.91
N ILE A 410 14.30 17.57 -2.32
CA ILE A 410 13.10 18.16 -1.74
C ILE A 410 12.91 17.67 -0.29
N VAL A 411 13.04 16.38 -0.02
CA VAL A 411 12.94 15.80 1.34
C VAL A 411 14.01 16.38 2.26
N THR A 412 15.23 16.58 1.76
CA THR A 412 16.33 17.16 2.55
C THR A 412 16.01 18.59 3.00
N VAL A 413 15.42 19.41 2.15
CA VAL A 413 15.01 20.78 2.50
C VAL A 413 13.79 20.76 3.40
N GLN A 414 12.82 19.89 3.11
CA GLN A 414 11.61 19.71 3.91
C GLN A 414 11.94 19.33 5.36
N SER A 415 12.89 18.41 5.58
CA SER A 415 13.30 17.97 6.91
C SER A 415 13.99 19.07 7.74
N LYS A 416 14.50 20.12 7.09
CA LYS A 416 15.10 21.30 7.75
C LYS A 416 14.10 22.46 7.91
N SER A 417 12.91 22.34 7.33
CA SER A 417 11.85 23.35 7.41
C SER A 417 11.05 23.18 8.71
N GLU A 418 10.48 24.27 9.20
CA GLU A 418 9.65 24.27 10.41
C GLU A 418 8.50 23.25 10.28
N GLY A 419 8.33 22.39 11.29
CA GLY A 419 7.34 21.33 11.29
C GLY A 419 7.63 20.18 10.31
N ASN A 420 8.83 20.11 9.73
CA ASN A 420 9.19 19.11 8.70
C ASN A 420 8.22 19.12 7.51
N GLN A 421 7.71 20.29 7.12
CA GLN A 421 6.71 20.37 6.04
C GLN A 421 6.98 21.55 5.10
N LEU A 422 6.48 21.43 3.89
CA LEU A 422 6.38 22.48 2.89
C LEU A 422 4.90 22.69 2.52
N TYR A 423 4.63 23.73 1.75
CA TYR A 423 3.28 24.09 1.32
C TYR A 423 3.27 24.27 -0.19
N LEU A 424 2.36 23.59 -0.87
CA LEU A 424 2.12 23.75 -2.31
C LEU A 424 1.18 24.93 -2.54
N VAL A 425 1.62 25.90 -3.31
CA VAL A 425 0.87 27.13 -3.63
C VAL A 425 0.40 27.07 -5.07
N MET A 426 -0.89 27.29 -5.29
CA MET A 426 -1.56 27.17 -6.58
C MET A 426 -2.61 28.25 -6.78
N ASP A 427 -2.81 28.66 -8.04
CA ASP A 427 -4.03 29.33 -8.49
C ASP A 427 -5.15 28.33 -8.75
N GLU A 428 -6.35 28.81 -9.09
CA GLU A 428 -7.52 27.95 -9.30
C GLU A 428 -7.36 26.96 -10.46
N PRO A 429 -6.86 27.33 -11.65
CA PRO A 429 -6.65 26.37 -12.74
C PRO A 429 -5.71 25.23 -12.34
N THR A 430 -4.61 25.57 -11.68
CA THR A 430 -3.61 24.59 -11.20
C THR A 430 -4.17 23.71 -10.09
N PHE A 431 -4.96 24.28 -9.17
CA PHE A 431 -5.62 23.51 -8.11
C PHE A 431 -6.64 22.51 -8.66
N LYS A 432 -7.42 22.86 -9.69
CA LYS A 432 -8.35 21.91 -10.34
C LYS A 432 -7.61 20.68 -10.87
N ILE A 433 -6.45 20.89 -11.51
CA ILE A 433 -5.62 19.81 -12.04
C ILE A 433 -4.97 19.00 -10.90
N PHE A 434 -4.50 19.65 -9.83
CA PHE A 434 -4.03 18.99 -8.62
C PHE A 434 -5.13 18.11 -8.01
N ARG A 435 -6.33 18.66 -7.81
CA ARG A 435 -7.49 17.98 -7.24
C ARG A 435 -7.87 16.73 -8.05
N ASP A 436 -7.85 16.83 -9.37
CA ASP A 436 -8.10 15.67 -10.24
C ASP A 436 -6.98 14.63 -10.12
N GLY A 437 -5.74 15.04 -10.04
CA GLY A 437 -4.59 14.15 -9.92
C GLY A 437 -4.60 13.33 -8.62
N ILE A 438 -4.97 13.92 -7.49
CA ILE A 438 -4.96 13.22 -6.20
C ILE A 438 -6.04 12.15 -6.07
N LYS A 439 -7.07 12.14 -6.92
CA LYS A 439 -8.04 11.04 -7.02
C LYS A 439 -7.34 9.70 -7.31
N ASN A 440 -6.31 9.73 -8.15
CA ASN A 440 -5.51 8.55 -8.49
C ASN A 440 -4.69 8.03 -7.29
N ASN A 441 -4.58 8.81 -6.22
CA ASN A 441 -3.91 8.46 -4.97
C ASN A 441 -4.90 8.12 -3.83
N GLY A 442 -6.18 7.90 -4.17
CA GLY A 442 -7.21 7.51 -3.22
C GLY A 442 -7.76 8.65 -2.35
N VAL A 443 -7.63 9.91 -2.81
CA VAL A 443 -8.27 11.07 -2.18
C VAL A 443 -9.58 11.36 -2.91
N SER A 444 -10.70 11.24 -2.22
CA SER A 444 -12.02 11.48 -2.81
C SER A 444 -12.33 12.98 -2.92
N PRO A 445 -13.18 13.41 -3.88
CA PRO A 445 -13.63 14.80 -3.98
C PRO A 445 -14.29 15.30 -2.69
N ALA A 446 -15.09 14.45 -2.01
CA ALA A 446 -15.77 14.80 -0.76
C ALA A 446 -14.79 15.08 0.39
N GLU A 447 -13.66 14.33 0.46
CA GLU A 447 -12.61 14.64 1.44
C GLU A 447 -12.00 16.01 1.18
N VAL A 448 -11.68 16.33 -0.08
CA VAL A 448 -11.13 17.64 -0.45
C VAL A 448 -12.10 18.78 -0.08
N ASP A 449 -13.39 18.61 -0.38
CA ASP A 449 -14.41 19.60 -0.02
C ASP A 449 -14.52 19.79 1.49
N ALA A 450 -14.47 18.70 2.27
CA ALA A 450 -14.49 18.75 3.73
C ALA A 450 -13.24 19.44 4.32
N TRP A 451 -12.06 19.27 3.70
CA TRP A 451 -10.83 19.93 4.12
C TRP A 451 -10.83 21.43 3.74
N LEU A 452 -11.28 21.75 2.53
CA LEU A 452 -11.44 23.16 2.09
C LEU A 452 -12.43 23.92 2.97
N ALA A 453 -13.53 23.29 3.39
CA ALA A 453 -14.51 23.92 4.28
C ALA A 453 -13.90 24.34 5.64
N LYS A 454 -12.84 23.66 6.10
CA LYS A 454 -12.10 24.03 7.31
C LYS A 454 -11.16 25.21 7.10
N ASN A 455 -10.80 25.49 5.86
CA ASN A 455 -9.96 26.61 5.41
C ASN A 455 -8.72 26.84 6.30
N GLY A 456 -7.81 25.88 6.32
CA GLY A 456 -6.57 25.93 7.10
C GLY A 456 -6.72 25.56 8.58
N LYS A 457 -7.94 25.37 9.09
CA LYS A 457 -8.19 24.94 10.47
C LYS A 457 -8.27 23.42 10.54
N GLY A 458 -7.13 22.75 10.78
CA GLY A 458 -7.11 21.31 10.97
C GLY A 458 -6.17 20.54 10.06
N THR A 459 -6.27 19.23 10.12
CA THR A 459 -5.40 18.27 9.43
C THR A 459 -6.26 17.40 8.52
N PRO A 460 -5.87 17.19 7.25
CA PRO A 460 -4.78 17.89 6.55
C PRO A 460 -5.11 19.37 6.28
N LEU A 461 -4.05 20.20 6.17
CA LEU A 461 -4.22 21.61 5.89
C LEU A 461 -4.51 21.85 4.40
N PHE A 462 -5.71 22.35 4.13
CA PHE A 462 -6.13 22.94 2.88
C PHE A 462 -6.65 24.34 3.17
N ALA A 463 -5.96 25.36 2.67
CA ALA A 463 -6.36 26.75 2.83
C ALA A 463 -6.61 27.38 1.47
N HIS A 464 -7.51 28.35 1.43
CA HIS A 464 -7.80 29.15 0.25
C HIS A 464 -8.10 30.60 0.61
N GLY A 465 -8.04 31.50 -0.37
CA GLY A 465 -8.36 32.89 -0.22
C GLY A 465 -8.55 33.58 -1.57
N LYS A 466 -9.27 34.69 -1.60
CA LYS A 466 -9.45 35.52 -2.81
C LYS A 466 -8.14 36.17 -3.25
N THR A 467 -7.25 36.44 -2.29
CA THR A 467 -5.91 36.99 -2.53
C THR A 467 -4.85 36.04 -1.99
N LEU A 468 -3.61 36.13 -2.49
CA LEU A 468 -2.47 35.39 -1.96
C LEU A 468 -2.25 35.65 -0.46
N ALA A 469 -2.39 36.91 -0.04
CA ALA A 469 -2.23 37.29 1.36
C ALA A 469 -3.30 36.63 2.25
N GLU A 470 -4.55 36.57 1.80
CA GLU A 470 -5.63 35.89 2.51
C GLU A 470 -5.39 34.40 2.61
N ALA A 471 -5.04 33.75 1.49
CA ALA A 471 -4.72 32.31 1.48
C ALA A 471 -3.54 31.99 2.40
N ALA A 472 -2.47 32.81 2.38
CA ALA A 472 -1.33 32.70 3.27
C ALA A 472 -1.73 32.80 4.74
N LYS A 473 -2.51 33.79 5.11
CA LYS A 473 -3.01 34.01 6.47
C LYS A 473 -3.84 32.79 6.95
N ASN A 474 -4.73 32.30 6.10
CA ASN A 474 -5.54 31.12 6.40
C ASN A 474 -4.69 29.84 6.57
N ALA A 475 -3.57 29.73 5.82
CA ALA A 475 -2.61 28.65 5.96
C ALA A 475 -1.61 28.84 7.12
N GLY A 476 -1.62 29.95 7.83
CA GLY A 476 -0.66 30.28 8.87
C GLY A 476 0.75 30.61 8.35
N LEU A 477 0.86 31.09 7.10
CA LEU A 477 2.12 31.50 6.47
C LEU A 477 2.34 33.02 6.57
N ASN A 478 3.61 33.44 6.40
CA ASN A 478 3.92 34.86 6.25
C ASN A 478 3.39 35.40 4.91
N ALA A 479 2.38 36.26 4.95
CA ALA A 479 1.66 36.72 3.78
C ALA A 479 2.53 37.62 2.88
N ASP A 480 3.28 38.56 3.45
CA ASP A 480 4.11 39.52 2.68
C ASP A 480 5.21 38.78 1.92
N ASN A 481 5.87 37.85 2.60
CA ASN A 481 6.88 37.01 1.95
C ASN A 481 6.28 36.15 0.84
N LEU A 482 5.09 35.57 1.04
CA LEU A 482 4.47 34.73 0.01
C LEU A 482 4.14 35.56 -1.24
N VAL A 483 3.55 36.75 -1.07
CA VAL A 483 3.25 37.68 -2.18
C VAL A 483 4.52 38.05 -2.93
N ALA A 484 5.59 38.42 -2.21
CA ALA A 484 6.90 38.72 -2.82
C ALA A 484 7.50 37.50 -3.56
N THR A 485 7.39 36.30 -2.96
CA THR A 485 7.87 35.05 -3.55
C THR A 485 7.16 34.73 -4.86
N VAL A 486 5.83 34.82 -4.90
CA VAL A 486 5.06 34.55 -6.13
C VAL A 486 5.38 35.59 -7.21
N LYS A 487 5.46 36.88 -6.86
CA LYS A 487 5.85 37.94 -7.79
C LYS A 487 7.24 37.66 -8.39
N ARG A 488 8.21 37.27 -7.57
CA ARG A 488 9.57 36.93 -8.02
C ARG A 488 9.57 35.71 -8.94
N TYR A 489 8.87 34.64 -8.56
CA TYR A 489 8.74 33.45 -9.38
C TYR A 489 8.07 33.72 -10.73
N ASN A 490 7.01 34.53 -10.77
CA ASN A 490 6.35 34.94 -12.01
C ASN A 490 7.30 35.71 -12.93
N GLY A 491 8.25 36.50 -12.36
CA GLY A 491 9.35 37.11 -13.11
C GLY A 491 10.25 36.06 -13.80
N PHE A 492 10.56 34.98 -13.11
CA PHE A 492 11.35 33.87 -13.69
C PHE A 492 10.60 33.13 -14.81
N VAL A 493 9.30 32.91 -14.64
CA VAL A 493 8.47 32.32 -15.70
C VAL A 493 8.52 33.21 -16.96
N LYS A 494 8.39 34.52 -16.80
CA LYS A 494 8.44 35.50 -17.90
C LYS A 494 9.82 35.55 -18.58
N SER A 495 10.90 35.50 -17.81
CA SER A 495 12.28 35.51 -18.34
C SER A 495 12.75 34.16 -18.87
N GLY A 496 12.05 33.06 -18.54
CA GLY A 496 12.48 31.70 -18.84
C GLY A 496 13.69 31.24 -18.03
N LYS A 497 14.05 31.93 -16.92
CA LYS A 497 15.25 31.60 -16.12
C LYS A 497 14.93 31.73 -14.63
N ASP A 498 14.96 30.61 -13.92
CA ASP A 498 14.88 30.57 -12.45
C ASP A 498 16.27 30.79 -11.85
N GLU A 499 16.51 32.02 -11.36
CA GLU A 499 17.80 32.42 -10.77
C GLU A 499 17.97 31.90 -9.33
N ASP A 500 16.89 31.47 -8.66
CA ASP A 500 16.95 31.03 -7.27
C ASP A 500 17.36 29.56 -7.14
N PHE A 501 16.76 28.66 -7.95
CA PHE A 501 16.94 27.22 -7.81
C PHE A 501 17.19 26.51 -9.12
N GLY A 502 17.21 27.21 -10.27
CA GLY A 502 17.54 26.64 -11.56
C GLY A 502 16.48 25.70 -12.14
N ARG A 503 15.20 25.87 -11.75
CA ARG A 503 14.08 25.12 -12.33
C ARG A 503 14.02 25.40 -13.83
N LYS A 504 13.97 24.34 -14.61
CA LYS A 504 14.06 24.42 -16.07
C LYS A 504 12.82 25.05 -16.69
N PRO A 505 12.94 25.81 -17.82
CA PRO A 505 11.82 26.50 -18.48
C PRO A 505 10.66 25.56 -18.84
N GLU A 506 10.95 24.33 -19.31
CA GLU A 506 9.93 23.35 -19.64
C GLU A 506 9.05 22.93 -18.45
N ASN A 507 9.48 23.24 -17.23
CA ASN A 507 8.76 22.99 -15.98
C ASN A 507 8.14 24.27 -15.36
N MET A 508 8.25 25.42 -16.06
CA MET A 508 7.68 26.72 -15.67
C MET A 508 6.70 27.19 -16.74
N LYS A 509 5.73 26.36 -17.11
CA LYS A 509 4.83 26.57 -18.25
C LYS A 509 3.82 27.70 -18.05
N ALA A 510 3.49 28.03 -16.79
CA ALA A 510 2.55 29.07 -16.45
C ALA A 510 3.01 29.83 -15.20
N ALA A 511 2.80 31.13 -15.19
CA ALA A 511 2.86 31.94 -13.98
C ALA A 511 1.65 31.65 -13.09
N ILE A 512 1.80 31.81 -11.78
CA ILE A 512 0.66 31.82 -10.87
C ILE A 512 -0.16 33.09 -11.19
N SER A 513 -1.46 32.91 -11.46
CA SER A 513 -2.37 34.00 -11.86
C SER A 513 -2.33 35.18 -10.89
N ASP A 514 -2.52 36.39 -11.40
CA ASP A 514 -2.73 37.58 -10.58
C ASP A 514 -4.18 37.69 -10.06
N GLN A 515 -5.07 36.81 -10.54
CA GLN A 515 -6.48 36.71 -10.14
C GLN A 515 -6.70 35.45 -9.33
N GLY A 516 -7.26 35.59 -8.12
CA GLY A 516 -7.64 34.47 -7.28
C GLY A 516 -8.90 33.72 -7.78
N PRO A 517 -9.36 32.69 -7.05
CA PRO A 517 -8.85 32.29 -5.73
C PRO A 517 -7.52 31.52 -5.78
N TYR A 518 -6.83 31.50 -4.64
CA TYR A 518 -5.57 30.78 -4.44
C TYR A 518 -5.75 29.69 -3.41
N TYR A 519 -4.93 28.63 -3.56
CA TYR A 519 -4.99 27.43 -2.71
C TYR A 519 -3.60 27.10 -2.17
N ILE A 520 -3.56 26.72 -0.90
CA ILE A 520 -2.33 26.30 -0.22
C ILE A 520 -2.59 24.96 0.45
N VAL A 521 -1.77 23.96 0.12
CA VAL A 521 -1.92 22.57 0.60
C VAL A 521 -0.64 22.11 1.28
N GLU A 522 -0.76 21.55 2.49
CA GLU A 522 0.38 20.98 3.20
C GLU A 522 1.06 19.86 2.41
N GLN A 523 2.36 19.76 2.59
CA GLN A 523 3.19 18.68 2.06
C GLN A 523 4.08 18.18 3.19
N LYS A 524 3.76 17.00 3.74
CA LYS A 524 4.51 16.36 4.82
C LYS A 524 5.34 15.17 4.30
N PRO A 525 6.48 14.86 4.94
CA PRO A 525 7.22 13.66 4.59
C PRO A 525 6.41 12.41 4.93
N ARG A 526 6.42 11.46 4.02
CA ARG A 526 5.77 10.15 4.20
C ARG A 526 6.66 9.04 3.66
N PHE A 527 6.47 7.83 4.15
CA PHE A 527 7.13 6.65 3.60
C PHE A 527 6.13 5.49 3.42
N ALA A 528 6.48 4.57 2.56
CA ALA A 528 5.67 3.37 2.29
C ALA A 528 6.52 2.09 2.32
N THR A 529 7.81 2.20 2.02
CA THR A 529 8.72 1.07 1.86
C THR A 529 9.91 1.26 2.80
N THR A 530 10.20 0.23 3.59
CA THR A 530 11.39 0.15 4.45
C THR A 530 12.58 -0.43 3.69
N MET A 531 13.79 0.05 3.99
CA MET A 531 15.03 -0.48 3.39
C MET A 531 15.64 -1.59 4.23
N GLY A 532 15.23 -1.71 5.49
CA GLY A 532 15.72 -2.73 6.40
C GLY A 532 15.46 -4.14 5.88
N SER A 533 16.53 -4.94 5.86
CA SER A 533 16.48 -6.28 5.30
C SER A 533 17.29 -7.28 6.13
N VAL A 534 17.06 -8.58 5.91
CA VAL A 534 17.96 -9.64 6.33
C VAL A 534 19.26 -9.57 5.52
N GLN A 535 20.38 -10.05 6.09
CA GLN A 535 21.61 -10.26 5.34
C GLN A 535 21.47 -11.46 4.41
N LEU A 536 22.02 -11.36 3.20
CA LEU A 536 21.84 -12.32 2.12
C LEU A 536 23.16 -12.75 1.46
N SER A 537 23.20 -13.98 1.02
CA SER A 537 24.17 -14.49 0.05
C SER A 537 23.74 -14.15 -1.38
N GLU A 538 24.60 -14.33 -2.37
CA GLU A 538 24.28 -14.13 -3.80
C GLU A 538 23.13 -15.05 -4.30
N SER A 539 22.91 -16.19 -3.64
CA SER A 539 21.79 -17.09 -3.90
C SER A 539 20.50 -16.69 -3.17
N LEU A 540 20.45 -15.51 -2.57
CA LEU A 540 19.38 -14.99 -1.73
C LEU A 540 19.05 -15.87 -0.50
N GLN A 541 19.99 -16.69 -0.06
CA GLN A 541 19.91 -17.41 1.20
C GLN A 541 20.17 -16.44 2.36
N VAL A 542 19.36 -16.54 3.41
CA VAL A 542 19.50 -15.70 4.62
C VAL A 542 20.76 -16.09 5.37
N LEU A 543 21.54 -15.08 5.77
CA LEU A 543 22.77 -15.24 6.55
C LEU A 543 22.51 -14.91 8.01
N ASP A 544 23.22 -15.61 8.90
CA ASP A 544 23.27 -15.28 10.33
C ASP A 544 24.12 -14.02 10.58
N LYS A 545 24.23 -13.62 11.85
CA LYS A 545 25.02 -12.44 12.27
C LYS A 545 26.52 -12.56 11.97
N ASN A 546 27.02 -13.78 11.73
CA ASN A 546 28.41 -14.08 11.41
C ASN A 546 28.64 -14.25 9.90
N GLY A 547 27.60 -14.03 9.07
CA GLY A 547 27.68 -14.19 7.62
C GLY A 547 27.58 -15.65 7.14
N LYS A 548 27.21 -16.60 8.00
CA LYS A 548 26.98 -17.99 7.62
C LYS A 548 25.54 -18.21 7.15
N PRO A 549 25.30 -19.01 6.09
CA PRO A 549 23.96 -19.33 5.64
C PRO A 549 23.14 -20.06 6.72
N ILE A 550 21.93 -19.57 6.99
CA ILE A 550 20.91 -20.32 7.73
C ILE A 550 20.33 -21.37 6.77
N GLY A 551 20.44 -22.65 7.12
CA GLY A 551 20.04 -23.74 6.25
C GLY A 551 18.59 -23.62 5.79
N ASN A 552 18.31 -23.85 4.50
CA ASN A 552 16.98 -23.90 3.87
C ASN A 552 16.16 -22.59 3.92
N LEU A 553 16.72 -21.46 4.37
CA LEU A 553 16.02 -20.19 4.51
C LEU A 553 16.47 -19.18 3.44
N TYR A 554 15.52 -18.66 2.67
CA TYR A 554 15.70 -17.69 1.59
C TYR A 554 14.83 -16.46 1.84
N ALA A 555 15.13 -15.33 1.17
CA ALA A 555 14.30 -14.15 1.27
C ALA A 555 14.17 -13.42 -0.07
N ALA A 556 12.99 -12.78 -0.28
CA ALA A 556 12.68 -12.03 -1.48
C ALA A 556 11.78 -10.82 -1.20
N GLY A 557 11.82 -9.82 -2.06
CA GLY A 557 11.03 -8.61 -1.95
C GLY A 557 11.55 -7.64 -0.89
N GLU A 558 10.66 -6.95 -0.20
CA GLU A 558 11.02 -5.86 0.71
C GLU A 558 11.84 -6.32 1.93
N ILE A 559 11.64 -7.54 2.43
CA ILE A 559 12.47 -8.14 3.49
C ILE A 559 13.92 -8.38 3.04
N ALA A 560 14.18 -8.30 1.74
CA ALA A 560 15.48 -8.47 1.08
C ALA A 560 16.03 -7.16 0.47
N ASN A 561 15.63 -6.00 0.93
CA ASN A 561 15.77 -4.68 0.26
C ASN A 561 17.20 -4.07 0.30
N CYS A 562 18.22 -4.86 0.56
CA CYS A 562 19.62 -4.42 0.73
C CYS A 562 20.27 -3.78 -0.52
N VAL A 563 19.64 -3.89 -1.68
CA VAL A 563 20.15 -3.36 -2.95
C VAL A 563 19.90 -1.86 -3.15
N HIS A 564 19.12 -1.22 -2.29
CA HIS A 564 18.69 0.16 -2.47
C HIS A 564 19.51 1.19 -1.70
N GLY A 565 20.28 0.77 -0.68
CA GLY A 565 20.94 1.68 0.24
C GLY A 565 19.95 2.36 1.18
N ASP A 566 20.11 3.66 1.43
CA ASP A 566 19.23 4.44 2.31
C ASP A 566 17.93 4.90 1.64
N ASP A 567 17.87 4.86 0.30
CA ASP A 567 16.73 5.31 -0.49
C ASP A 567 16.61 4.53 -1.80
N SER A 568 15.40 4.15 -2.18
CA SER A 568 15.18 3.46 -3.45
C SER A 568 14.97 4.42 -4.61
N ALA A 569 15.60 4.13 -5.74
CA ALA A 569 15.33 4.83 -7.00
C ALA A 569 13.89 4.52 -7.50
N PRO A 570 13.27 5.42 -8.29
CA PRO A 570 11.94 5.20 -8.84
C PRO A 570 11.84 3.87 -9.61
N ALA A 571 10.77 3.11 -9.37
CA ALA A 571 10.49 1.81 -9.99
C ALA A 571 11.45 0.65 -9.62
N ALA A 572 12.57 0.92 -8.94
CA ALA A 572 13.55 -0.10 -8.59
C ALA A 572 13.00 -1.17 -7.63
N ASN A 573 12.11 -0.79 -6.69
CA ASN A 573 11.50 -1.76 -5.78
C ASN A 573 10.66 -2.82 -6.50
N VAL A 574 9.86 -2.44 -7.51
CA VAL A 574 8.99 -3.39 -8.21
C VAL A 574 9.83 -4.40 -9.00
N ALA A 575 10.87 -3.92 -9.68
CA ALA A 575 11.80 -4.79 -10.40
C ALA A 575 12.62 -5.67 -9.45
N TRP A 576 13.06 -5.15 -8.28
CA TRP A 576 13.73 -5.96 -7.26
C TRP A 576 12.82 -7.03 -6.66
N VAL A 577 11.56 -6.70 -6.35
CA VAL A 577 10.56 -7.68 -5.90
C VAL A 577 10.48 -8.85 -6.87
N ALA A 578 10.42 -8.59 -8.16
CA ALA A 578 10.36 -9.63 -9.18
C ALA A 578 11.68 -10.42 -9.29
N THR A 579 12.80 -9.71 -9.37
CA THR A 579 14.11 -10.34 -9.56
C THR A 579 14.51 -11.18 -8.36
N SER A 580 14.36 -10.64 -7.14
CA SER A 580 14.68 -11.41 -5.93
C SER A 580 13.76 -12.62 -5.74
N ALA A 581 12.49 -12.49 -6.08
CA ALA A 581 11.52 -13.60 -5.98
C ALA A 581 11.90 -14.76 -6.91
N LYS A 582 12.24 -14.44 -8.17
CA LYS A 582 12.67 -15.45 -9.13
C LYS A 582 13.96 -16.13 -8.67
N LEU A 583 14.98 -15.37 -8.28
CA LEU A 583 16.27 -15.92 -7.85
C LEU A 583 16.17 -16.74 -6.54
N ALA A 584 15.43 -16.24 -5.53
CA ALA A 584 15.22 -16.95 -4.29
C ALA A 584 14.47 -18.27 -4.51
N SER A 585 13.46 -18.26 -5.39
CA SER A 585 12.72 -19.49 -5.71
C SER A 585 13.54 -20.49 -6.52
N ASP A 586 14.37 -20.03 -7.47
CA ASP A 586 15.33 -20.91 -8.18
C ASP A 586 16.28 -21.62 -7.19
N SER A 587 16.81 -20.85 -6.23
CA SER A 587 17.70 -21.38 -5.19
C SER A 587 16.99 -22.35 -4.24
N ALA A 588 15.78 -22.00 -3.79
CA ALA A 588 14.96 -22.82 -2.91
C ALA A 588 14.54 -24.14 -3.57
N VAL A 589 14.15 -24.11 -4.84
CA VAL A 589 13.82 -25.31 -5.63
C VAL A 589 15.03 -26.21 -5.82
N LYS A 590 16.19 -25.63 -6.19
CA LYS A 590 17.43 -26.37 -6.32
C LYS A 590 17.80 -27.09 -5.02
N ASN A 591 17.63 -26.43 -3.87
CA ASN A 591 17.86 -27.03 -2.55
C ASN A 591 16.83 -28.14 -2.26
N ALA A 592 15.54 -27.89 -2.48
CA ALA A 592 14.48 -28.84 -2.20
C ALA A 592 14.60 -30.13 -3.04
N LYS A 593 15.12 -30.05 -4.27
CA LYS A 593 15.38 -31.19 -5.14
C LYS A 593 16.59 -32.03 -4.71
N LYS A 594 17.56 -31.44 -4.00
CA LYS A 594 18.71 -32.15 -3.45
C LYS A 594 18.38 -32.92 -2.17
N THR A 595 17.42 -32.44 -1.40
CA THR A 595 16.96 -33.03 -0.15
C THR A 595 15.91 -34.08 -0.48
N LYS A 596 16.37 -35.30 -0.83
CA LYS A 596 15.50 -36.48 -1.07
C LYS A 596 14.94 -37.02 0.24
#